data_dd48b97503196da137a483898022043c
#
_entry.id   dd48b97503196da137a483898022043c
#
_cell.length_a   1.000
_cell.length_b   1.000
_cell.length_c   1.000
_cell.angle_alpha   90.00
_cell.angle_beta   90.00
_cell.angle_gamma   90.00
#
_symmetry.space_group_name_H-M   'P 1'
#
loop_
_entity.id
_entity.type
_entity.pdbx_description
1 polymer ?
#
loop_
_entity_poly.entity_id
_entity_poly.type
_entity_poly.pdbx_seq_one_letter_code
_entity_poly.pdbx_strand_id
1 'polypeptide(L)'
;FVAIIGGGFDRERKDRCGNWLYMIDVETGKPIYRAHSGCEKSMVGGGCATVPFASIPSQTASIDLNADGYLDVVYVGDLLGRMWRVDLRDLRWDGTGSKIDVAGTGSGRPFLFFKATQPAAAPAAKVYYPIYYRPVIVATSETASSVPVVGVGFGTGDRDDILATEDANSLNYAQRFYYVVDKRIDGTLYDGNLTPIASASAASLTTVPTTGWYMNMASSTGERLITDTLAFQGYLYFSTFSPYTTEGARAGNGCPNPPKCQSGAGFSRFYSMSAVTGNPAPGETDRGEVVPNTDFVTSPVLYISGDQKANIGFMTASGAFEKPGIENRSERSLREWKE
;
A
#
# COMPACT_ATOMS: atom_id res chain seq x y z
N PHE A 1 -13.11 21.30 -7.65
CA PHE A 1 -12.43 19.98 -7.69
C PHE A 1 -10.98 20.14 -7.33
N VAL A 2 -10.40 19.13 -6.63
CA VAL A 2 -9.03 19.16 -6.14
C VAL A 2 -8.27 17.94 -6.62
N ALA A 3 -7.05 18.14 -7.14
CA ALA A 3 -6.10 17.07 -7.38
C ALA A 3 -5.15 16.96 -6.18
N ILE A 4 -4.96 15.74 -5.65
CA ILE A 4 -4.06 15.46 -4.55
C ILE A 4 -2.90 14.64 -5.06
N ILE A 5 -1.67 15.18 -4.98
CA ILE A 5 -0.49 14.58 -5.60
C ILE A 5 0.72 14.60 -4.66
N GLY A 6 1.52 13.54 -4.69
CA GLY A 6 2.85 13.49 -4.10
C GLY A 6 3.87 14.24 -4.95
N GLY A 7 4.96 14.64 -4.33
CA GLY A 7 6.04 15.40 -4.97
C GLY A 7 6.89 14.62 -5.98
N GLY A 8 6.74 13.30 -6.02
CA GLY A 8 7.43 12.43 -6.98
C GLY A 8 8.58 11.64 -6.40
N PHE A 9 9.38 11.07 -7.27
CA PHE A 9 10.48 10.17 -6.97
C PHE A 9 11.83 10.89 -6.91
N ASP A 10 12.60 10.62 -5.90
CA ASP A 10 14.02 10.97 -5.82
C ASP A 10 14.87 9.70 -5.78
N ARG A 11 15.69 9.50 -6.81
CA ARG A 11 16.57 8.34 -6.95
C ARG A 11 17.57 8.22 -5.79
N GLU A 12 18.02 9.34 -5.26
CA GLU A 12 18.94 9.34 -4.12
C GLU A 12 18.24 9.08 -2.78
N ARG A 13 16.89 9.01 -2.80
CA ARG A 13 16.04 8.75 -1.62
C ARG A 13 16.30 9.70 -0.46
N LYS A 14 16.81 10.90 -0.76
CA LYS A 14 17.10 11.92 0.22
C LYS A 14 15.85 12.76 0.49
N ASP A 15 15.79 13.35 1.68
CA ASP A 15 14.69 14.23 2.11
C ASP A 15 14.70 15.60 1.39
N ARG A 16 15.26 15.68 0.18
CA ARG A 16 15.49 16.95 -0.51
C ARG A 16 14.63 17.17 -1.76
N CYS A 17 14.20 16.10 -2.41
CA CYS A 17 13.39 16.17 -3.63
C CYS A 17 12.20 15.22 -3.53
N GLY A 18 11.10 15.58 -4.19
CA GLY A 18 9.91 14.73 -4.21
C GLY A 18 9.15 14.61 -2.88
N ASN A 19 9.59 15.31 -1.84
CA ASN A 19 9.13 15.19 -0.46
C ASN A 19 8.00 16.17 -0.10
N TRP A 20 7.11 16.45 -1.04
CA TRP A 20 5.96 17.33 -0.85
C TRP A 20 4.66 16.58 -1.11
N LEU A 21 3.62 17.00 -0.41
CA LEU A 21 2.22 16.67 -0.70
C LEU A 21 1.48 17.94 -1.08
N TYR A 22 0.79 17.91 -2.22
CA TYR A 22 0.06 19.05 -2.74
C TYR A 22 -1.43 18.73 -2.89
N MET A 23 -2.28 19.71 -2.62
CA MET A 23 -3.64 19.75 -3.11
C MET A 23 -3.77 20.96 -4.04
N ILE A 24 -4.21 20.71 -5.26
CA ILE A 24 -4.23 21.69 -6.34
C ILE A 24 -5.68 21.85 -6.79
N ASP A 25 -6.14 23.07 -6.84
CA ASP A 25 -7.42 23.42 -7.46
C ASP A 25 -7.32 23.13 -8.98
N VAL A 26 -8.17 22.26 -9.47
CA VAL A 26 -8.15 21.80 -10.86
C VAL A 26 -8.52 22.91 -11.85
N GLU A 27 -9.39 23.84 -11.46
CA GLU A 27 -9.81 24.94 -12.34
C GLU A 27 -8.70 25.99 -12.52
N THR A 28 -8.01 26.32 -11.44
CA THR A 28 -7.05 27.41 -11.44
C THR A 28 -5.59 26.96 -11.56
N GLY A 29 -5.32 25.67 -11.34
CA GLY A 29 -3.98 25.11 -11.25
C GLY A 29 -3.19 25.57 -10.02
N LYS A 30 -3.82 26.28 -9.08
CA LYS A 30 -3.15 26.84 -7.91
C LYS A 30 -3.09 25.82 -6.77
N PRO A 31 -1.96 25.71 -6.07
CA PRO A 31 -1.90 24.92 -4.85
C PRO A 31 -2.70 25.58 -3.75
N ILE A 32 -3.66 24.86 -3.17
CA ILE A 32 -4.48 25.28 -2.03
C ILE A 32 -3.95 24.71 -0.71
N TYR A 33 -3.19 23.61 -0.80
CA TYR A 33 -2.53 22.99 0.34
C TYR A 33 -1.16 22.46 -0.09
N ARG A 34 -0.19 22.54 0.81
CA ARG A 34 1.11 21.90 0.64
C ARG A 34 1.72 21.56 2.00
N ALA A 35 2.34 20.41 2.07
CA ALA A 35 3.09 19.97 3.23
C ALA A 35 4.36 19.23 2.80
N HIS A 36 5.43 19.36 3.59
CA HIS A 36 6.69 18.65 3.40
C HIS A 36 7.14 17.92 4.66
N SER A 37 6.34 17.99 5.71
CA SER A 37 6.58 17.33 6.99
C SER A 37 5.27 17.04 7.70
N GLY A 38 5.33 16.16 8.67
CA GLY A 38 4.19 15.81 9.49
C GLY A 38 4.56 15.60 10.96
N CYS A 39 3.63 15.09 11.71
CA CYS A 39 3.73 14.80 13.13
C CYS A 39 3.97 13.32 13.37
N GLU A 40 5.06 12.97 14.03
CA GLU A 40 5.28 11.66 14.66
C GLU A 40 5.01 11.79 16.16
N LYS A 41 4.18 10.92 16.71
CA LYS A 41 3.79 10.98 18.13
C LYS A 41 3.87 9.59 18.75
N SER A 42 4.51 9.51 19.93
CA SER A 42 4.57 8.25 20.69
C SER A 42 3.18 7.83 21.18
N MET A 43 2.91 6.52 21.18
CA MET A 43 1.69 5.92 21.75
C MET A 43 1.56 6.12 23.29
N VAL A 44 2.67 6.34 23.97
CA VAL A 44 2.75 6.38 25.45
C VAL A 44 2.62 7.81 25.99
N GLY A 45 2.27 8.77 25.15
CA GLY A 45 2.21 10.17 25.48
C GLY A 45 3.41 10.94 24.93
N GLY A 46 3.33 12.24 24.97
CA GLY A 46 4.37 13.13 24.44
C GLY A 46 3.84 14.10 23.40
N GLY A 47 4.66 15.09 23.09
CA GLY A 47 4.39 16.06 22.03
C GLY A 47 4.58 15.47 20.65
N CYS A 48 4.12 16.23 19.67
CA CYS A 48 4.31 15.94 18.25
C CYS A 48 5.74 16.30 17.82
N ALA A 49 6.53 15.32 17.42
CA ALA A 49 7.81 15.56 16.77
C ALA A 49 7.59 15.89 15.28
N THR A 50 8.20 16.94 14.78
CA THR A 50 8.16 17.27 13.35
C THR A 50 9.13 16.38 12.60
N VAL A 51 8.58 15.60 11.63
CA VAL A 51 9.36 14.69 10.79
C VAL A 51 9.16 15.10 9.33
N PRO A 52 10.24 15.36 8.57
CA PRO A 52 10.15 15.66 7.15
C PRO A 52 9.69 14.43 6.36
N PHE A 53 8.97 14.63 5.26
CA PHE A 53 8.66 13.56 4.33
C PHE A 53 9.93 13.10 3.62
N ALA A 54 9.98 11.82 3.27
CA ALA A 54 10.79 11.34 2.15
C ALA A 54 10.06 11.58 0.83
N SER A 55 10.69 11.22 -0.28
CA SER A 55 10.05 11.25 -1.59
C SER A 55 8.73 10.48 -1.58
N ILE A 56 7.72 11.05 -2.22
CA ILE A 56 6.36 10.50 -2.32
C ILE A 56 6.05 10.18 -3.79
N PRO A 57 6.50 9.03 -4.32
CA PRO A 57 6.18 8.61 -5.67
C PRO A 57 4.80 7.99 -5.79
N SER A 58 4.23 7.54 -4.67
CA SER A 58 2.94 6.86 -4.65
C SER A 58 1.79 7.84 -4.92
N GLN A 59 0.74 7.33 -5.52
CA GLN A 59 -0.54 8.03 -5.55
C GLN A 59 -1.15 8.05 -4.15
N THR A 60 -2.00 9.03 -3.90
CA THR A 60 -2.78 9.12 -2.66
C THR A 60 -4.03 8.26 -2.73
N ALA A 61 -4.49 7.78 -1.58
CA ALA A 61 -5.83 7.23 -1.41
C ALA A 61 -6.64 8.14 -0.49
N SER A 62 -7.89 8.35 -0.82
CA SER A 62 -8.77 9.24 -0.06
C SER A 62 -10.15 8.63 0.13
N ILE A 63 -10.81 9.02 1.20
CA ILE A 63 -12.14 8.52 1.56
C ILE A 63 -13.01 9.64 2.12
N ASP A 64 -14.28 9.61 1.73
CA ASP A 64 -15.40 10.29 2.35
C ASP A 64 -16.00 9.31 3.37
N LEU A 65 -15.91 9.64 4.65
CA LEU A 65 -16.29 8.73 5.74
C LEU A 65 -17.75 8.87 6.15
N ASN A 66 -18.34 10.00 5.88
CA ASN A 66 -19.71 10.34 6.29
C ASN A 66 -20.68 10.36 5.09
N ALA A 67 -20.18 10.13 3.88
CA ALA A 67 -20.91 10.14 2.61
C ALA A 67 -21.60 11.48 2.32
N ASP A 68 -20.96 12.61 2.70
CA ASP A 68 -21.48 13.95 2.41
C ASP A 68 -21.02 14.51 1.06
N GLY A 69 -20.21 13.75 0.33
CA GLY A 69 -19.66 14.11 -0.97
C GLY A 69 -18.33 14.86 -0.90
N TYR A 70 -17.79 15.09 0.28
CA TYR A 70 -16.47 15.69 0.48
C TYR A 70 -15.49 14.66 1.04
N LEU A 71 -14.23 14.76 0.64
CA LEU A 71 -13.18 13.89 1.15
C LEU A 71 -12.83 14.26 2.59
N ASP A 72 -12.81 13.28 3.50
CA ASP A 72 -12.48 13.46 4.91
C ASP A 72 -11.00 13.19 5.21
N VAL A 73 -10.44 12.14 4.62
CA VAL A 73 -9.09 11.67 4.97
C VAL A 73 -8.32 11.27 3.72
N VAL A 74 -7.02 11.58 3.73
CA VAL A 74 -6.06 11.17 2.70
C VAL A 74 -4.94 10.36 3.32
N TYR A 75 -4.56 9.26 2.67
CA TYR A 75 -3.38 8.45 3.00
C TYR A 75 -2.38 8.47 1.86
N VAL A 76 -1.10 8.52 2.21
CA VAL A 76 0.00 8.48 1.24
C VAL A 76 1.24 7.84 1.85
N GLY A 77 1.90 6.98 1.08
CA GLY A 77 3.15 6.34 1.45
C GLY A 77 4.37 7.12 0.97
N ASP A 78 5.49 7.01 1.72
CA ASP A 78 6.77 7.55 1.28
C ASP A 78 7.85 6.46 1.16
N LEU A 79 9.00 6.81 0.58
CA LEU A 79 10.09 5.87 0.33
C LEU A 79 10.82 5.39 1.60
N LEU A 80 10.56 5.97 2.77
CA LEU A 80 11.09 5.49 4.04
C LEU A 80 10.16 4.50 4.76
N GLY A 81 9.15 3.96 4.05
CA GLY A 81 8.20 3.00 4.63
C GLY A 81 7.25 3.63 5.65
N ARG A 82 6.94 4.89 5.46
CA ARG A 82 6.03 5.65 6.32
C ARG A 82 4.71 5.88 5.61
N MET A 83 3.62 5.66 6.31
CA MET A 83 2.26 5.95 5.86
C MET A 83 1.74 7.17 6.59
N TRP A 84 1.45 8.21 5.83
CA TRP A 84 0.96 9.49 6.31
C TRP A 84 -0.54 9.59 6.17
N ARG A 85 -1.19 10.20 7.15
CA ARG A 85 -2.62 10.53 7.16
C ARG A 85 -2.78 12.04 7.20
N VAL A 86 -3.64 12.58 6.35
CA VAL A 86 -4.08 13.99 6.41
C VAL A 86 -5.59 13.99 6.67
N ASP A 87 -6.01 14.54 7.80
CA ASP A 87 -7.42 14.73 8.10
C ASP A 87 -7.89 16.06 7.51
N LEU A 88 -8.71 16.00 6.48
CA LEU A 88 -9.19 17.18 5.74
C LEU A 88 -10.30 17.92 6.48
N ARG A 89 -11.00 17.28 7.41
CA ARG A 89 -12.06 17.89 8.21
C ARG A 89 -11.52 18.97 9.13
N ASP A 90 -10.24 18.88 9.46
CA ASP A 90 -9.54 19.88 10.26
C ASP A 90 -9.01 21.05 9.41
N LEU A 91 -9.07 20.94 8.08
CA LEU A 91 -8.69 22.02 7.18
C LEU A 91 -9.81 23.05 7.12
N ARG A 92 -9.56 24.22 7.65
CA ARG A 92 -10.48 25.34 7.52
C ARG A 92 -10.11 26.17 6.30
N TRP A 93 -11.01 26.23 5.36
CA TRP A 93 -10.93 27.16 4.24
C TRP A 93 -11.28 28.57 4.74
N ASP A 94 -10.34 29.50 4.63
CA ASP A 94 -10.55 30.88 5.09
C ASP A 94 -11.39 31.75 4.12
N GLY A 95 -11.83 31.18 3.03
CA GLY A 95 -12.63 31.84 2.00
C GLY A 95 -11.88 32.83 1.13
N THR A 96 -10.60 33.09 1.42
CA THR A 96 -9.80 34.10 0.67
C THR A 96 -8.94 33.50 -0.42
N GLY A 97 -8.97 32.16 -0.59
CA GLY A 97 -8.09 31.42 -1.49
C GLY A 97 -6.63 31.40 -1.02
N SER A 98 -6.41 31.74 0.25
CA SER A 98 -5.08 31.73 0.85
C SER A 98 -4.59 30.31 1.06
N LYS A 99 -3.31 30.14 0.80
CA LYS A 99 -2.59 28.86 0.90
C LYS A 99 -2.62 28.37 2.35
N ILE A 100 -3.20 27.19 2.59
CA ILE A 100 -3.00 26.50 3.85
C ILE A 100 -1.59 25.93 3.84
N ASP A 101 -0.63 26.67 4.33
CA ASP A 101 0.74 26.19 4.55
C ASP A 101 0.81 25.61 5.96
N VAL A 102 0.74 24.28 6.05
CA VAL A 102 0.71 23.58 7.34
C VAL A 102 2.13 23.25 7.78
N ALA A 103 2.95 24.27 7.95
CA ALA A 103 4.26 24.14 8.59
C ALA A 103 4.17 24.16 10.13
N GLY A 104 2.96 24.29 10.69
CA GLY A 104 2.73 24.53 12.10
C GLY A 104 2.06 23.37 12.85
N THR A 105 1.74 23.63 14.11
CA THR A 105 1.08 22.73 15.07
C THR A 105 -0.45 22.68 14.88
N GLY A 106 -0.97 23.19 13.76
CA GLY A 106 -2.40 23.34 13.49
C GLY A 106 -3.09 22.09 12.95
N SER A 107 -4.41 22.14 12.98
CA SER A 107 -5.31 21.20 12.33
C SER A 107 -4.98 21.06 10.83
N GLY A 108 -5.06 19.83 10.29
CA GLY A 108 -4.71 19.52 8.90
C GLY A 108 -3.22 19.21 8.67
N ARG A 109 -2.42 19.19 9.72
CA ARG A 109 -1.03 18.73 9.64
C ARG A 109 -0.99 17.24 9.34
N PRO A 110 -0.18 16.76 8.37
CA PRO A 110 0.00 15.34 8.16
C PRO A 110 0.45 14.63 9.44
N PHE A 111 -0.15 13.51 9.71
CA PHE A 111 0.16 12.68 10.86
C PHE A 111 0.83 11.39 10.39
N LEU A 112 1.96 11.03 11.01
CA LEU A 112 2.61 9.77 10.75
C LEU A 112 1.81 8.64 11.39
N PHE A 113 0.92 8.07 10.61
CA PHE A 113 -0.02 7.05 11.03
C PHE A 113 0.67 5.71 11.30
N PHE A 114 1.59 5.31 10.40
CA PHE A 114 2.36 4.07 10.53
C PHE A 114 3.78 4.26 10.01
N LYS A 115 4.72 3.54 10.63
CA LYS A 115 6.12 3.51 10.23
C LYS A 115 6.66 2.08 10.29
N ALA A 116 7.09 1.55 9.14
CA ALA A 116 7.77 0.27 9.08
C ALA A 116 9.08 0.31 9.88
N THR A 117 9.26 -0.65 10.78
CA THR A 117 10.45 -0.75 11.61
C THR A 117 11.60 -1.22 10.75
N GLN A 118 12.60 -0.35 10.56
CA GLN A 118 13.81 -0.71 9.84
C GLN A 118 14.61 -1.74 10.63
N PRO A 119 15.28 -2.67 9.95
CA PRO A 119 16.11 -3.67 10.62
C PRO A 119 17.24 -3.04 11.43
N ALA A 120 17.51 -3.54 12.63
CA ALA A 120 18.53 -2.98 13.54
C ALA A 120 19.97 -3.00 12.97
N ALA A 121 20.26 -3.93 12.06
CA ALA A 121 21.57 -4.03 11.38
C ALA A 121 21.63 -3.22 10.07
N ALA A 122 20.59 -2.44 9.76
CA ALA A 122 20.54 -1.67 8.53
C ALA A 122 21.56 -0.53 8.55
N PRO A 123 22.41 -0.37 7.52
CA PRO A 123 23.16 0.86 7.34
C PRO A 123 22.21 2.06 7.28
N ALA A 124 22.54 3.14 7.97
CA ALA A 124 21.66 4.32 8.10
C ALA A 124 21.25 4.97 6.76
N ALA A 125 21.96 4.65 5.68
CA ALA A 125 21.69 5.18 4.34
C ALA A 125 20.76 4.29 3.49
N LYS A 126 20.36 3.11 3.98
CA LYS A 126 19.60 2.14 3.20
C LYS A 126 18.14 2.08 3.65
N VAL A 127 17.23 2.17 2.70
CA VAL A 127 15.78 2.07 2.94
C VAL A 127 15.31 0.68 2.54
N TYR A 128 14.64 -0.01 3.46
CA TYR A 128 14.27 -1.42 3.28
C TYR A 128 12.82 -1.64 2.89
N TYR A 129 11.92 -0.71 3.22
CA TYR A 129 10.48 -0.86 3.02
C TYR A 129 9.86 0.31 2.26
N PRO A 130 10.35 0.66 1.04
CA PRO A 130 9.82 1.80 0.29
C PRO A 130 8.39 1.52 -0.19
N ILE A 131 7.52 2.53 -0.11
CA ILE A 131 6.14 2.46 -0.59
C ILE A 131 6.05 3.23 -1.91
N TYR A 132 5.84 2.50 -3.01
CA TYR A 132 5.75 3.07 -4.36
C TYR A 132 4.32 3.11 -4.90
N TYR A 133 3.47 2.21 -4.42
CA TYR A 133 2.12 2.02 -4.94
C TYR A 133 1.08 2.65 -4.04
N ARG A 134 -0.06 2.97 -4.64
CA ARG A 134 -1.18 3.58 -3.93
C ARG A 134 -1.66 2.66 -2.80
N PRO A 135 -1.84 3.17 -1.57
CA PRO A 135 -2.52 2.42 -0.53
C PRO A 135 -3.98 2.18 -0.92
N VAL A 136 -4.54 1.06 -0.48
CA VAL A 136 -5.97 0.77 -0.62
C VAL A 136 -6.68 1.03 0.71
N ILE A 137 -7.90 1.56 0.63
CA ILE A 137 -8.72 1.84 1.79
C ILE A 137 -9.88 0.84 1.82
N VAL A 138 -10.09 0.24 2.99
CA VAL A 138 -11.24 -0.62 3.26
C VAL A 138 -12.00 -0.03 4.43
N ALA A 139 -13.22 0.47 4.17
CA ALA A 139 -14.11 0.87 5.24
C ALA A 139 -14.72 -0.38 5.87
N THR A 140 -14.61 -0.49 7.19
CA THR A 140 -15.23 -1.56 7.97
C THR A 140 -16.16 -0.93 8.99
N SER A 141 -17.35 -1.50 9.18
CA SER A 141 -18.26 -1.08 10.24
C SER A 141 -17.85 -1.77 11.55
N GLU A 142 -17.42 -1.02 12.55
CA GLU A 142 -17.49 -1.51 13.93
C GLU A 142 -18.93 -1.33 14.42
N THR A 143 -19.53 -2.43 14.91
CA THR A 143 -20.92 -2.50 15.35
C THR A 143 -21.28 -1.58 16.54
N ALA A 144 -20.32 -0.88 17.12
CA ALA A 144 -20.51 -0.04 18.31
C ALA A 144 -20.18 1.46 18.11
N SER A 145 -19.69 1.87 16.96
CA SER A 145 -19.32 3.28 16.70
C SER A 145 -20.03 3.81 15.47
N SER A 146 -20.56 5.03 15.58
CA SER A 146 -21.16 5.75 14.44
C SER A 146 -20.12 6.21 13.40
N VAL A 147 -18.83 6.02 13.66
CA VAL A 147 -17.75 6.41 12.76
C VAL A 147 -17.13 5.16 12.16
N PRO A 148 -17.10 5.02 10.82
CA PRO A 148 -16.47 3.87 10.18
C PRO A 148 -14.99 3.74 10.55
N VAL A 149 -14.58 2.53 10.86
CA VAL A 149 -13.17 2.19 11.04
C VAL A 149 -12.56 1.96 9.67
N VAL A 150 -11.41 2.54 9.43
CA VAL A 150 -10.71 2.48 8.15
C VAL A 150 -9.51 1.55 8.27
N GLY A 151 -9.45 0.55 7.40
CA GLY A 151 -8.24 -0.23 7.19
C GLY A 151 -7.48 0.31 5.97
N VAL A 152 -6.16 0.41 6.10
CA VAL A 152 -5.25 0.87 5.05
C VAL A 152 -4.32 -0.26 4.66
N GLY A 153 -4.47 -0.77 3.44
CA GLY A 153 -3.63 -1.83 2.88
C GLY A 153 -2.55 -1.27 1.97
N PHE A 154 -1.31 -1.71 2.13
CA PHE A 154 -0.21 -1.30 1.28
C PHE A 154 0.95 -2.28 1.34
N GLY A 155 1.69 -2.39 0.26
CA GLY A 155 2.90 -3.21 0.22
C GLY A 155 4.16 -2.38 0.04
N THR A 156 5.28 -3.03 0.30
CA THR A 156 6.61 -2.46 0.13
C THR A 156 7.39 -3.18 -0.97
N GLY A 157 8.39 -2.50 -1.51
CA GLY A 157 9.28 -3.06 -2.51
C GLY A 157 9.87 -1.98 -3.40
N ASP A 158 11.13 -2.16 -3.76
CA ASP A 158 11.80 -1.22 -4.66
C ASP A 158 11.34 -1.45 -6.10
N ARG A 159 10.71 -0.42 -6.67
CA ARG A 159 10.28 -0.42 -8.07
C ARG A 159 11.38 0.07 -9.02
N ASP A 160 12.28 0.91 -8.55
CA ASP A 160 13.34 1.50 -9.38
C ASP A 160 14.37 0.44 -9.77
N ASP A 161 14.63 -0.51 -8.87
CA ASP A 161 15.50 -1.64 -9.13
C ASP A 161 14.81 -2.97 -8.78
N ILE A 162 13.91 -3.40 -9.65
CA ILE A 162 13.13 -4.64 -9.48
C ILE A 162 14.04 -5.88 -9.43
N LEU A 163 15.18 -5.81 -10.08
CA LEU A 163 16.15 -6.91 -10.15
C LEU A 163 17.27 -6.76 -9.12
N ALA A 164 17.25 -5.72 -8.30
CA ALA A 164 18.27 -5.51 -7.28
C ALA A 164 18.40 -6.71 -6.37
N THR A 165 19.60 -7.20 -6.33
CA THR A 165 19.98 -8.41 -5.61
C THR A 165 20.82 -8.13 -4.40
N GLU A 166 21.32 -6.90 -4.31
CA GLU A 166 22.18 -6.47 -3.20
C GLU A 166 21.49 -6.59 -1.86
N ASP A 167 20.16 -6.43 -1.84
CA ASP A 167 19.37 -6.57 -0.63
C ASP A 167 19.17 -8.03 -0.22
N ALA A 168 19.09 -8.94 -1.17
CA ALA A 168 18.95 -10.36 -0.91
C ALA A 168 20.24 -10.99 -0.37
N ASN A 169 21.39 -10.51 -0.80
CA ASN A 169 22.67 -11.09 -0.42
C ASN A 169 23.25 -10.58 0.91
N SER A 170 22.89 -9.38 1.36
CA SER A 170 23.48 -8.83 2.56
C SER A 170 22.66 -9.02 3.83
N LEU A 171 21.32 -9.09 3.76
CA LEU A 171 20.51 -9.03 4.97
C LEU A 171 19.21 -9.85 4.99
N ASN A 172 18.82 -10.55 3.93
CA ASN A 172 17.60 -11.41 3.86
C ASN A 172 16.32 -10.75 4.39
N TYR A 173 16.11 -9.45 4.14
CA TYR A 173 14.89 -8.80 4.60
C TYR A 173 13.74 -9.04 3.64
N ALA A 174 12.70 -9.65 4.17
CA ALA A 174 11.44 -9.80 3.46
C ALA A 174 10.77 -8.43 3.27
N GLN A 175 10.40 -8.08 2.05
CA GLN A 175 9.42 -7.03 1.84
C GLN A 175 8.09 -7.44 2.48
N ARG A 176 7.20 -6.48 2.69
CA ARG A 176 6.00 -6.72 3.48
C ARG A 176 4.75 -6.17 2.81
N PHE A 177 3.65 -6.85 3.05
CA PHE A 177 2.33 -6.29 2.86
C PHE A 177 1.72 -6.00 4.23
N TYR A 178 1.18 -4.81 4.40
CA TYR A 178 0.58 -4.32 5.62
C TYR A 178 -0.91 -4.07 5.43
N TYR A 179 -1.68 -4.36 6.45
CA TYR A 179 -3.04 -3.88 6.62
C TYR A 179 -3.14 -3.27 8.02
N VAL A 180 -3.27 -1.96 8.08
CA VAL A 180 -3.22 -1.20 9.34
C VAL A 180 -4.57 -0.57 9.58
N VAL A 181 -5.15 -0.82 10.75
CA VAL A 181 -6.46 -0.29 11.14
C VAL A 181 -6.29 1.09 11.75
N ASP A 182 -6.86 2.11 11.11
CA ASP A 182 -6.87 3.48 11.62
C ASP A 182 -8.04 3.70 12.56
N LYS A 183 -7.80 3.54 13.85
CA LYS A 183 -8.75 3.88 14.91
C LYS A 183 -8.71 5.36 15.30
N ARG A 184 -7.98 6.17 14.54
CA ARG A 184 -7.73 7.59 14.81
C ARG A 184 -7.13 7.85 16.19
N ILE A 185 -6.39 6.89 16.69
CA ILE A 185 -5.60 7.05 17.89
C ILE A 185 -4.48 8.05 17.66
N ASP A 186 -4.18 8.78 18.69
CA ASP A 186 -3.14 9.81 18.73
C ASP A 186 -1.76 9.22 18.98
N GLY A 187 -1.32 8.30 18.12
CA GLY A 187 -0.01 7.67 18.22
C GLY A 187 0.41 7.00 16.92
N THR A 188 1.68 7.08 16.58
CA THR A 188 2.27 6.39 15.43
C THR A 188 2.35 4.90 15.70
N LEU A 189 1.82 4.09 14.79
CA LEU A 189 1.91 2.62 14.82
C LEU A 189 3.21 2.14 14.18
N TYR A 190 3.69 0.99 14.65
CA TYR A 190 4.89 0.30 14.17
C TYR A 190 4.58 -1.19 13.99
N ASP A 191 5.49 -1.94 13.36
CA ASP A 191 5.32 -3.39 13.16
C ASP A 191 4.99 -4.13 14.45
N GLY A 192 5.59 -3.75 15.58
CA GLY A 192 5.32 -4.36 16.88
C GLY A 192 3.90 -4.16 17.41
N ASN A 193 3.12 -3.28 16.80
CA ASN A 193 1.71 -3.08 17.11
C ASN A 193 0.78 -3.97 16.27
N LEU A 194 1.31 -4.61 15.23
CA LEU A 194 0.54 -5.42 14.28
C LEU A 194 0.73 -6.92 14.54
N THR A 195 -0.23 -7.70 14.12
CA THR A 195 -0.16 -9.17 14.16
C THR A 195 0.61 -9.69 12.95
N PRO A 196 1.75 -10.40 13.13
CA PRO A 196 2.42 -11.05 12.02
C PRO A 196 1.59 -12.24 11.54
N ILE A 197 1.41 -12.37 10.22
CA ILE A 197 0.79 -13.53 9.60
C ILE A 197 1.81 -14.27 8.74
N ALA A 198 1.60 -15.58 8.56
CA ALA A 198 2.43 -16.39 7.69
C ALA A 198 2.42 -15.83 6.27
N SER A 199 3.47 -16.10 5.50
CA SER A 199 3.59 -15.73 4.08
C SER A 199 2.45 -16.35 3.23
N ALA A 200 2.68 -16.64 1.97
CA ALA A 200 1.66 -17.14 1.05
C ALA A 200 0.90 -18.38 1.56
N SER A 201 1.56 -19.27 2.30
CA SER A 201 0.91 -20.50 2.83
C SER A 201 0.00 -20.24 4.03
N ALA A 202 -1.03 -21.04 4.14
CA ALA A 202 -2.20 -20.78 4.98
C ALA A 202 -2.10 -21.26 6.41
N ALA A 203 -1.58 -20.47 7.32
CA ALA A 203 -2.02 -20.57 8.72
C ALA A 203 -3.11 -19.51 8.94
N SER A 204 -4.35 -19.94 9.13
CA SER A 204 -5.46 -19.02 9.36
C SER A 204 -5.39 -18.40 10.74
N LEU A 205 -5.61 -17.09 10.82
CA LEU A 205 -5.86 -16.44 12.10
C LEU A 205 -7.27 -16.79 12.59
N THR A 206 -7.35 -17.18 13.84
CA THR A 206 -8.62 -17.48 14.52
C THR A 206 -9.26 -16.24 15.15
N THR A 207 -8.47 -15.20 15.36
CA THR A 207 -8.91 -13.93 15.95
C THR A 207 -8.65 -12.78 15.00
N VAL A 208 -9.56 -11.80 14.97
CA VAL A 208 -9.42 -10.58 14.17
C VAL A 208 -8.40 -9.64 14.83
N PRO A 209 -7.31 -9.26 14.13
CA PRO A 209 -6.35 -8.31 14.67
C PRO A 209 -6.97 -6.91 14.84
N THR A 210 -6.88 -6.35 16.03
CA THR A 210 -7.52 -5.05 16.35
C THR A 210 -6.79 -3.83 15.79
N THR A 211 -5.49 -3.93 15.57
CA THR A 211 -4.64 -2.85 15.00
C THR A 211 -4.22 -3.14 13.56
N GLY A 212 -4.54 -4.34 13.08
CA GLY A 212 -4.15 -4.81 11.77
C GLY A 212 -3.08 -5.90 11.82
N TRP A 213 -2.57 -6.23 10.65
CA TRP A 213 -1.59 -7.32 10.46
C TRP A 213 -0.55 -6.94 9.40
N TYR A 214 0.55 -7.67 9.40
CA TYR A 214 1.50 -7.64 8.29
C TYR A 214 1.91 -9.05 7.87
N MET A 215 2.25 -9.20 6.61
CA MET A 215 2.74 -10.43 6.01
C MET A 215 4.14 -10.19 5.44
N ASN A 216 5.10 -11.04 5.81
CA ASN A 216 6.38 -11.06 5.14
C ASN A 216 6.25 -11.76 3.78
N MET A 217 6.73 -11.12 2.72
CA MET A 217 6.91 -11.74 1.43
C MET A 217 8.15 -12.66 1.44
N ALA A 218 8.30 -13.52 0.44
CA ALA A 218 9.40 -14.46 0.40
C ALA A 218 10.75 -13.75 0.19
N SER A 219 11.56 -13.62 1.24
CA SER A 219 12.88 -12.98 1.18
C SER A 219 13.87 -13.76 0.32
N SER A 220 13.81 -15.10 0.36
CA SER A 220 14.67 -15.99 -0.42
C SER A 220 14.54 -15.80 -1.94
N THR A 221 13.38 -15.36 -2.40
CA THR A 221 13.11 -15.05 -3.82
C THR A 221 13.15 -13.56 -4.15
N GLY A 222 13.39 -12.70 -3.15
CA GLY A 222 13.37 -11.25 -3.32
C GLY A 222 11.98 -10.69 -3.65
N GLU A 223 10.93 -11.36 -3.22
CA GLU A 223 9.54 -11.01 -3.53
C GLU A 223 9.18 -9.61 -3.03
N ARG A 224 8.51 -8.83 -3.87
CA ARG A 224 8.12 -7.44 -3.60
C ARG A 224 6.82 -7.06 -4.29
N LEU A 225 6.10 -6.08 -3.74
CA LEU A 225 4.91 -5.55 -4.39
C LEU A 225 5.28 -4.77 -5.65
N ILE A 226 4.57 -5.04 -6.75
CA ILE A 226 4.80 -4.38 -8.05
C ILE A 226 3.52 -3.80 -8.66
N THR A 227 2.40 -3.88 -7.96
CA THR A 227 1.08 -3.46 -8.47
C THR A 227 0.33 -2.64 -7.45
N ASP A 228 -0.63 -1.85 -7.91
CA ASP A 228 -1.65 -1.31 -7.01
C ASP A 228 -2.49 -2.45 -6.43
N THR A 229 -2.95 -2.25 -5.21
CA THR A 229 -3.85 -3.20 -4.54
C THR A 229 -5.29 -2.82 -4.83
N LEU A 230 -6.11 -3.81 -5.16
CA LEU A 230 -7.55 -3.68 -5.29
C LEU A 230 -8.23 -4.22 -4.03
N ALA A 231 -9.21 -3.49 -3.50
CA ALA A 231 -10.13 -3.99 -2.48
C ALA A 231 -11.50 -4.21 -3.09
N PHE A 232 -12.07 -5.40 -2.88
CA PHE A 232 -13.42 -5.72 -3.31
C PHE A 232 -14.07 -6.70 -2.34
N GLN A 233 -15.29 -6.40 -1.89
CA GLN A 233 -16.07 -7.22 -0.97
C GLN A 233 -15.32 -7.68 0.30
N GLY A 234 -14.48 -6.81 0.87
CA GLY A 234 -13.71 -7.11 2.08
C GLY A 234 -12.46 -7.95 1.84
N TYR A 235 -12.07 -8.18 0.60
CA TYR A 235 -10.85 -8.88 0.22
C TYR A 235 -9.89 -7.93 -0.48
N LEU A 236 -8.61 -8.23 -0.32
CA LEU A 236 -7.50 -7.55 -0.96
C LEU A 236 -6.93 -8.43 -2.07
N TYR A 237 -6.66 -7.80 -3.21
CA TYR A 237 -6.09 -8.44 -4.39
C TYR A 237 -4.89 -7.64 -4.85
N PHE A 238 -3.74 -8.28 -4.99
CA PHE A 238 -2.52 -7.63 -5.46
C PHE A 238 -1.57 -8.66 -6.04
N SER A 239 -0.59 -8.19 -6.79
CA SER A 239 0.44 -9.05 -7.35
C SER A 239 1.81 -8.61 -6.87
N THR A 240 2.68 -9.59 -6.73
CA THR A 240 4.09 -9.43 -6.38
C THR A 240 4.97 -9.97 -7.49
N PHE A 241 6.23 -9.57 -7.47
CA PHE A 241 7.25 -10.11 -8.35
C PHE A 241 8.45 -10.60 -7.55
N SER A 242 8.96 -11.75 -7.96
CA SER A 242 10.17 -12.38 -7.42
C SER A 242 11.22 -12.48 -8.51
N PRO A 243 12.36 -11.78 -8.38
CA PRO A 243 13.42 -11.82 -9.39
C PRO A 243 14.21 -13.14 -9.39
N TYR A 244 13.89 -14.08 -8.52
CA TYR A 244 14.54 -15.39 -8.42
C TYR A 244 13.56 -16.50 -8.77
N THR A 245 14.02 -17.49 -9.55
CA THR A 245 13.19 -18.64 -9.98
C THR A 245 13.06 -19.72 -8.93
N THR A 246 14.04 -19.81 -8.01
CA THR A 246 14.06 -20.79 -6.91
C THR A 246 14.71 -20.17 -5.70
N GLU A 247 14.47 -20.73 -4.52
CA GLU A 247 15.14 -20.32 -3.29
C GLU A 247 16.65 -20.30 -3.48
N GLY A 248 17.27 -19.13 -3.29
CA GLY A 248 18.70 -18.92 -3.43
C GLY A 248 19.24 -18.86 -4.87
N ALA A 249 18.41 -19.07 -5.88
CA ALA A 249 18.82 -18.98 -7.27
C ALA A 249 18.20 -17.74 -7.94
N ARG A 250 19.06 -16.91 -8.50
CA ARG A 250 18.66 -15.81 -9.38
C ARG A 250 17.99 -16.34 -10.63
N ALA A 251 16.89 -15.77 -11.05
CA ALA A 251 16.33 -15.99 -12.37
C ALA A 251 17.33 -15.56 -13.43
N GLY A 252 17.89 -16.54 -14.14
CA GLY A 252 18.97 -16.32 -15.08
C GLY A 252 20.26 -15.85 -14.40
N ASN A 253 21.35 -16.56 -14.56
CA ASN A 253 22.68 -16.18 -14.07
C ASN A 253 22.91 -14.69 -14.31
N GLY A 254 22.71 -13.90 -13.26
CA GLY A 254 22.66 -12.45 -13.21
C GLY A 254 23.15 -11.80 -14.49
N CYS A 255 22.46 -10.82 -15.04
CA CYS A 255 22.87 -10.17 -16.27
C CYS A 255 24.40 -10.01 -16.29
N PRO A 256 25.17 -10.91 -16.90
CA PRO A 256 26.60 -10.70 -17.03
C PRO A 256 26.81 -9.66 -18.10
N ASN A 257 27.69 -8.79 -17.83
CA ASN A 257 28.15 -7.69 -18.66
C ASN A 257 28.43 -8.08 -20.13
N PRO A 258 27.88 -7.38 -21.13
CA PRO A 258 26.69 -6.57 -21.15
C PRO A 258 25.41 -7.37 -21.42
N PRO A 259 24.25 -6.79 -21.26
CA PRO A 259 23.07 -7.47 -20.83
C PRO A 259 22.47 -8.34 -21.94
N LYS A 260 22.44 -9.63 -21.74
CA LYS A 260 21.39 -10.46 -22.32
C LYS A 260 20.43 -10.78 -21.19
N CYS A 261 19.54 -9.85 -20.89
CA CYS A 261 18.34 -10.15 -20.12
C CYS A 261 17.56 -11.18 -20.94
N GLN A 262 17.67 -12.43 -20.57
CA GLN A 262 16.81 -13.46 -21.14
C GLN A 262 15.41 -13.24 -20.56
N SER A 263 14.39 -13.36 -21.41
CA SER A 263 13.01 -13.53 -21.00
C SER A 263 12.97 -14.66 -19.96
N GLY A 264 12.39 -14.40 -18.79
CA GLY A 264 12.40 -15.34 -17.66
C GLY A 264 13.16 -14.78 -16.45
N ALA A 265 13.09 -13.47 -16.23
CA ALA A 265 13.81 -12.79 -15.14
C ALA A 265 13.23 -13.06 -13.75
N GLY A 266 12.15 -13.83 -13.63
CA GLY A 266 11.52 -14.11 -12.35
C GLY A 266 10.14 -14.73 -12.51
N PHE A 267 9.32 -14.57 -11.47
CA PHE A 267 7.91 -14.99 -11.51
C PHE A 267 7.06 -14.05 -10.69
N SER A 268 5.78 -13.98 -11.04
CA SER A 268 4.78 -13.23 -10.29
C SER A 268 3.91 -14.15 -9.45
N ARG A 269 3.43 -13.61 -8.33
CA ARG A 269 2.44 -14.25 -7.46
C ARG A 269 1.23 -13.34 -7.34
N PHE A 270 0.05 -13.93 -7.44
CA PHE A 270 -1.21 -13.23 -7.22
C PHE A 270 -1.76 -13.57 -5.84
N TYR A 271 -2.13 -12.55 -5.08
CA TYR A 271 -2.67 -12.68 -3.74
C TYR A 271 -4.16 -12.36 -3.70
N SER A 272 -4.90 -13.17 -2.94
CA SER A 272 -6.33 -13.04 -2.69
C SER A 272 -6.60 -13.35 -1.22
N MET A 273 -6.87 -12.33 -0.42
CA MET A 273 -6.92 -12.48 1.04
C MET A 273 -7.91 -11.53 1.71
N SER A 274 -8.47 -11.96 2.83
CA SER A 274 -9.35 -11.13 3.65
C SER A 274 -8.62 -9.90 4.18
N ALA A 275 -9.17 -8.72 3.98
CA ALA A 275 -8.60 -7.49 4.53
C ALA A 275 -8.51 -7.55 6.06
N VAL A 276 -9.55 -8.01 6.71
CA VAL A 276 -9.66 -7.97 8.17
C VAL A 276 -8.79 -9.01 8.87
N THR A 277 -8.75 -10.23 8.34
CA THR A 277 -8.03 -11.35 9.01
C THR A 277 -6.72 -11.73 8.33
N GLY A 278 -6.50 -11.28 7.08
CA GLY A 278 -5.38 -11.76 6.27
C GLY A 278 -5.47 -13.25 5.91
N ASN A 279 -6.59 -13.90 6.11
CA ASN A 279 -6.79 -15.30 5.72
C ASN A 279 -7.00 -15.40 4.20
N PRO A 280 -6.73 -16.56 3.57
CA PRO A 280 -7.04 -16.78 2.16
C PRO A 280 -8.49 -16.41 1.83
N ALA A 281 -8.75 -15.99 0.62
CA ALA A 281 -10.11 -15.82 0.16
C ALA A 281 -10.86 -17.16 0.19
N PRO A 282 -12.18 -17.19 0.40
CA PRO A 282 -12.93 -18.44 0.39
C PRO A 282 -12.82 -19.19 -0.94
N GLY A 283 -12.60 -20.47 -0.85
CA GLY A 283 -12.28 -21.33 -1.98
C GLY A 283 -10.78 -21.50 -2.23
N GLU A 284 -9.95 -20.61 -1.65
CA GLU A 284 -8.49 -20.68 -1.78
C GLU A 284 -7.88 -21.44 -0.58
N THR A 285 -6.84 -22.22 -0.86
CA THR A 285 -6.06 -22.90 0.18
C THR A 285 -4.93 -22.04 0.70
N ASP A 286 -4.39 -21.18 -0.14
CA ASP A 286 -3.28 -20.28 0.14
C ASP A 286 -3.67 -18.83 -0.10
N ARG A 287 -2.95 -17.88 0.51
CA ARG A 287 -3.15 -16.44 0.30
C ARG A 287 -2.71 -15.97 -1.05
N GLY A 288 -1.72 -16.64 -1.63
CA GLY A 288 -1.15 -16.25 -2.91
C GLY A 288 -0.60 -17.43 -3.67
N GLU A 289 -0.83 -17.45 -4.97
CA GLU A 289 -0.43 -18.50 -5.89
C GLU A 289 0.49 -17.95 -6.98
N VAL A 290 1.42 -18.80 -7.43
CA VAL A 290 2.33 -18.45 -8.52
C VAL A 290 1.54 -18.39 -9.82
N VAL A 291 1.70 -17.31 -10.56
CA VAL A 291 1.10 -17.18 -11.89
C VAL A 291 2.01 -17.91 -12.90
N PRO A 292 1.52 -18.98 -13.55
CA PRO A 292 2.35 -19.79 -14.42
C PRO A 292 2.85 -19.02 -15.65
N ASN A 293 4.07 -19.30 -16.07
CA ASN A 293 4.66 -18.82 -17.35
C ASN A 293 4.65 -17.31 -17.55
N THR A 294 4.77 -16.55 -16.45
CA THR A 294 4.76 -15.08 -16.55
C THR A 294 5.79 -14.45 -15.62
N ASP A 295 6.48 -13.44 -16.14
CA ASP A 295 7.44 -12.64 -15.40
C ASP A 295 6.73 -11.50 -14.66
N PHE A 296 5.88 -10.76 -15.37
CA PHE A 296 5.17 -9.61 -14.83
C PHE A 296 3.66 -9.70 -15.11
N VAL A 297 2.89 -9.21 -14.16
CA VAL A 297 1.45 -9.07 -14.28
C VAL A 297 1.03 -7.63 -14.00
N THR A 298 -0.09 -7.21 -14.56
CA THR A 298 -0.67 -5.89 -14.30
C THR A 298 -1.31 -5.85 -12.91
N SER A 299 -1.68 -4.64 -12.47
CA SER A 299 -2.56 -4.48 -11.32
C SER A 299 -3.88 -5.22 -11.54
N PRO A 300 -4.46 -5.81 -10.48
CA PRO A 300 -5.79 -6.42 -10.55
C PRO A 300 -6.84 -5.40 -11.00
N VAL A 301 -7.76 -5.87 -11.83
CA VAL A 301 -8.90 -5.07 -12.29
C VAL A 301 -10.20 -5.80 -12.00
N LEU A 302 -11.19 -5.03 -11.55
CA LEU A 302 -12.56 -5.50 -11.43
C LEU A 302 -13.25 -5.36 -12.78
N TYR A 303 -13.92 -6.41 -13.25
CA TYR A 303 -14.73 -6.34 -14.45
C TYR A 303 -16.04 -7.12 -14.28
N ILE A 304 -17.04 -6.74 -15.05
CA ILE A 304 -18.33 -7.42 -15.07
C ILE A 304 -18.37 -8.29 -16.33
N SER A 305 -18.55 -9.59 -16.15
CA SER A 305 -18.70 -10.53 -17.26
C SER A 305 -20.09 -10.46 -17.89
N GLY A 306 -20.24 -11.07 -19.07
CA GLY A 306 -21.52 -11.06 -19.80
C GLY A 306 -22.70 -11.69 -19.05
N ASP A 307 -22.43 -12.52 -18.05
CA ASP A 307 -23.41 -13.09 -17.12
C ASP A 307 -23.72 -12.17 -15.91
N GLN A 308 -23.32 -10.90 -15.97
CA GLN A 308 -23.47 -9.88 -14.93
C GLN A 308 -22.77 -10.19 -13.60
N LYS A 309 -21.77 -11.03 -13.62
CA LYS A 309 -20.98 -11.35 -12.44
C LYS A 309 -19.73 -10.46 -12.35
N ALA A 310 -19.45 -10.00 -11.15
CA ALA A 310 -18.22 -9.27 -10.87
C ALA A 310 -17.05 -10.26 -10.76
N ASN A 311 -15.99 -10.01 -11.52
CA ASN A 311 -14.79 -10.83 -11.56
C ASN A 311 -13.56 -9.96 -11.37
N ILE A 312 -12.50 -10.56 -10.88
CA ILE A 312 -11.19 -9.91 -10.77
C ILE A 312 -10.22 -10.65 -11.67
N GLY A 313 -9.43 -9.92 -12.39
CA GLY A 313 -8.43 -10.47 -13.28
C GLY A 313 -7.24 -9.54 -13.43
N PHE A 314 -6.22 -10.00 -14.14
CA PHE A 314 -5.01 -9.27 -14.46
C PHE A 314 -4.51 -9.71 -15.85
N MET A 315 -3.62 -8.92 -16.46
CA MET A 315 -2.95 -9.28 -17.69
C MET A 315 -1.53 -9.75 -17.39
N THR A 316 -1.12 -10.79 -18.09
CA THR A 316 0.28 -11.29 -18.07
C THR A 316 1.14 -10.52 -19.08
N ALA A 317 2.46 -10.67 -19.00
CA ALA A 317 3.38 -10.07 -19.96
C ALA A 317 3.15 -10.56 -21.40
N SER A 318 2.57 -11.74 -21.57
CA SER A 318 2.16 -12.27 -22.88
C SER A 318 0.85 -11.66 -23.42
N GLY A 319 0.18 -10.82 -22.63
CA GLY A 319 -1.11 -10.22 -22.98
C GLY A 319 -2.32 -11.11 -22.71
N ALA A 320 -2.13 -12.31 -22.20
CA ALA A 320 -3.23 -13.15 -21.75
C ALA A 320 -3.89 -12.55 -20.50
N PHE A 321 -5.23 -12.54 -20.47
CA PHE A 321 -5.98 -12.12 -19.31
C PHE A 321 -6.27 -13.35 -18.44
N GLU A 322 -5.55 -13.46 -17.35
CA GLU A 322 -5.74 -14.55 -16.40
C GLU A 322 -6.87 -14.18 -15.44
N LYS A 323 -7.81 -15.08 -15.30
CA LYS A 323 -8.84 -15.01 -14.28
C LYS A 323 -8.39 -15.86 -13.10
N PRO A 324 -8.06 -15.27 -11.95
CA PRO A 324 -7.89 -16.08 -10.76
C PRO A 324 -9.20 -16.83 -10.48
N GLY A 325 -9.12 -18.06 -10.04
CA GLY A 325 -10.27 -18.96 -9.83
C GLY A 325 -11.27 -18.52 -8.75
N ILE A 326 -11.61 -17.23 -8.74
CA ILE A 326 -12.56 -16.64 -7.79
C ILE A 326 -13.95 -17.05 -8.24
N GLU A 327 -14.46 -18.11 -7.66
CA GLU A 327 -15.85 -18.48 -7.83
C GLU A 327 -16.77 -17.37 -7.32
N ASN A 328 -17.73 -17.05 -8.15
CA ASN A 328 -18.76 -16.04 -7.96
C ASN A 328 -19.35 -16.00 -6.55
N ARG A 329 -19.20 -14.90 -5.89
CA ARG A 329 -19.95 -14.60 -4.68
C ARG A 329 -21.17 -13.79 -4.99
N SER A 330 -22.27 -14.52 -4.89
CA SER A 330 -23.66 -14.13 -4.70
C SER A 330 -24.15 -12.82 -5.34
N GLU A 331 -25.21 -12.98 -6.13
CA GLU A 331 -26.11 -11.98 -6.72
C GLU A 331 -26.63 -10.89 -5.73
N ARG A 332 -26.36 -11.01 -4.42
CA ARG A 332 -26.85 -10.06 -3.43
C ARG A 332 -26.18 -8.69 -3.49
N SER A 333 -24.92 -8.60 -3.81
CA SER A 333 -24.18 -7.32 -3.69
C SER A 333 -24.42 -6.35 -4.86
N LEU A 334 -24.85 -6.83 -6.01
CA LEU A 334 -25.16 -5.95 -7.16
C LEU A 334 -26.57 -5.33 -7.10
N ARG A 335 -27.48 -5.89 -6.31
CA ARG A 335 -28.82 -5.33 -6.10
C ARG A 335 -28.82 -4.15 -5.12
N GLU A 336 -27.96 -4.14 -4.13
CA GLU A 336 -27.84 -3.03 -3.16
C GLU A 336 -27.26 -1.74 -3.75
N TRP A 337 -26.66 -1.80 -4.95
CA TRP A 337 -26.14 -0.62 -5.65
C TRP A 337 -27.15 0.06 -6.56
N LYS A 338 -28.36 -0.48 -6.70
CA LYS A 338 -29.42 0.06 -7.55
C LYS A 338 -30.58 0.72 -6.80
N GLU A 339 -30.59 0.67 -5.49
CA GLU A 339 -31.50 1.39 -4.62
C GLU A 339 -30.75 2.48 -3.81
#